data_859c59e0f68c173074bc7e9241d2fbb4
#
_entry.id   859c59e0f68c173074bc7e9241d2fbb4
#
_cell.length_a   1.000
_cell.length_b   1.000
_cell.length_c   1.000
_cell.angle_alpha   90.00
_cell.angle_beta   90.00
_cell.angle_gamma   90.00
#
_symmetry.space_group_name_H-M   'P 1'
#
loop_
_entity.id
_entity.type
_entity.pdbx_description
1 polymer ?
#
loop_
_entity_poly.entity_id
_entity_poly.type
_entity_poly.pdbx_seq_one_letter_code
_entity_poly.pdbx_strand_id
1 'polypeptide(L)'
;MLRKLNIVLITVLITALAVVLIFLGMEIKKYNQIVVPNVYYNDTLVSGYSFNQVKEIVKKDSNKYKQNDIKIVNSADETTATIRSNELNWNINTTETINAIINEGHNFSKNGINRLFNDFKSKFGQHPNKKFKVKVSFDEKELDKQINTIATDNYIKSVNASIKYQNGKVIVKKEAKGQKIDKKQLKQDVSNMLINKKPTPVVLKIVDIKPKIISKKLPKVIVVKRNERKFYLYKNNGKLEKSYRCAVGRPGYETPYGNYKIVSKQHNSTWHNPGSAWAANMPATIGPGPSNPMGVHKIGINVSGIYFHGIPASEFSSIGSAASHGCMRMLPRDVADLYKRVKVGTLVYIR
;
A
#
# COMPACT_ATOMS: atom_id res chain seq x y z
N MET A 1 40.22 9.04 88.51
CA MET A 1 40.01 10.20 87.64
C MET A 1 39.70 9.78 86.20
N LEU A 2 40.52 8.92 85.58
CA LEU A 2 40.36 8.43 84.23
C LEU A 2 38.99 7.79 83.94
N ARG A 3 38.40 7.02 84.81
CA ARG A 3 37.08 6.34 84.63
C ARG A 3 35.92 7.32 84.49
N LYS A 4 35.95 8.44 85.27
CA LYS A 4 34.94 9.51 85.13
C LYS A 4 35.07 10.28 83.81
N LEU A 5 36.31 10.50 83.39
CA LEU A 5 36.59 11.20 82.14
C LEU A 5 36.14 10.38 80.90
N ASN A 6 36.33 9.06 80.94
CA ASN A 6 35.82 8.18 79.87
C ASN A 6 34.29 8.13 79.85
N ILE A 7 33.58 8.14 81.00
CA ILE A 7 32.12 8.20 81.02
C ILE A 7 31.62 9.52 80.42
N VAL A 8 32.22 10.63 80.74
CA VAL A 8 31.83 11.96 80.22
C VAL A 8 32.10 11.97 78.68
N LEU A 9 33.22 11.44 78.21
CA LEU A 9 33.57 11.38 76.79
C LEU A 9 32.55 10.51 76.00
N ILE A 10 32.21 9.33 76.54
CA ILE A 10 31.22 8.42 75.95
C ILE A 10 29.83 9.07 75.92
N THR A 11 29.43 9.78 76.98
CA THR A 11 28.16 10.49 77.01
C THR A 11 28.08 11.61 75.97
N VAL A 12 29.17 12.38 75.84
CA VAL A 12 29.27 13.44 74.80
C VAL A 12 29.20 12.83 73.40
N LEU A 13 29.88 11.70 73.14
CA LEU A 13 29.84 10.99 71.86
C LEU A 13 28.42 10.47 71.56
N ILE A 14 27.72 9.90 72.52
CA ILE A 14 26.35 9.39 72.36
C ILE A 14 25.38 10.54 72.09
N THR A 15 25.49 11.67 72.79
CA THR A 15 24.65 12.84 72.55
C THR A 15 24.93 13.47 71.18
N ALA A 16 26.18 13.57 70.79
CA ALA A 16 26.55 14.05 69.45
C ALA A 16 25.98 13.13 68.34
N LEU A 17 26.11 11.81 68.52
CA LEU A 17 25.50 10.83 67.63
C LEU A 17 24.01 10.93 67.53
N ALA A 18 23.32 11.10 68.68
CA ALA A 18 21.87 11.28 68.72
C ALA A 18 21.44 12.57 67.98
N VAL A 19 22.13 13.67 68.14
CA VAL A 19 21.88 14.92 67.42
C VAL A 19 22.07 14.75 65.94
N VAL A 20 23.14 14.05 65.49
CA VAL A 20 23.36 13.74 64.07
C VAL A 20 22.24 12.86 63.50
N LEU A 21 21.81 11.84 64.23
CA LEU A 21 20.72 10.96 63.81
C LEU A 21 19.36 11.70 63.72
N ILE A 22 19.06 12.60 64.66
CA ILE A 22 17.86 13.45 64.59
C ILE A 22 17.94 14.37 63.37
N PHE A 23 19.06 15.01 63.10
CA PHE A 23 19.26 15.89 61.95
C PHE A 23 19.13 15.12 60.65
N LEU A 24 19.75 13.95 60.55
CA LEU A 24 19.58 13.06 59.39
C LEU A 24 18.13 12.62 59.22
N GLY A 25 17.41 12.30 60.29
CA GLY A 25 15.99 11.96 60.24
C GLY A 25 15.13 13.11 59.73
N MET A 26 15.42 14.34 60.12
CA MET A 26 14.72 15.55 59.66
C MET A 26 15.01 15.81 58.15
N GLU A 27 16.25 15.68 57.71
CA GLU A 27 16.63 15.80 56.30
C GLU A 27 15.97 14.70 55.45
N ILE A 28 15.98 13.46 55.90
CA ILE A 28 15.27 12.36 55.21
C ILE A 28 13.77 12.66 55.06
N LYS A 29 13.12 13.15 56.12
CA LYS A 29 11.69 13.52 56.10
C LYS A 29 11.42 14.64 55.11
N LYS A 30 12.28 15.65 55.04
CA LYS A 30 12.20 16.77 54.11
C LYS A 30 12.37 16.27 52.66
N TYR A 31 13.40 15.45 52.34
CA TYR A 31 13.61 14.90 51.03
C TYR A 31 12.51 13.95 50.57
N ASN A 32 11.82 13.27 51.47
CA ASN A 32 10.66 12.42 51.13
C ASN A 32 9.44 13.20 50.68
N GLN A 33 9.42 14.53 50.84
CA GLN A 33 8.29 15.40 50.48
C GLN A 33 8.56 16.30 49.26
N ILE A 34 9.78 16.24 48.69
CA ILE A 34 10.18 17.06 47.54
C ILE A 34 10.77 16.22 46.41
N VAL A 35 10.70 16.77 45.22
CA VAL A 35 11.30 16.16 44.02
C VAL A 35 12.83 16.22 44.10
N VAL A 36 13.50 15.13 43.79
CA VAL A 36 14.96 15.01 43.78
C VAL A 36 15.61 15.97 42.79
N PRO A 37 16.94 16.26 42.93
CA PRO A 37 17.68 17.08 41.97
C PRO A 37 17.64 16.57 40.53
N ASN A 38 17.84 17.49 39.57
CA ASN A 38 17.94 17.22 38.12
C ASN A 38 16.72 16.58 37.45
N VAL A 39 15.54 16.75 38.03
CA VAL A 39 14.25 16.34 37.46
C VAL A 39 13.58 17.51 36.77
N TYR A 40 13.15 17.29 35.54
CA TYR A 40 12.45 18.25 34.72
C TYR A 40 11.06 17.73 34.35
N TYR A 41 10.07 18.61 34.40
CA TYR A 41 8.76 18.40 33.78
C TYR A 41 8.63 19.27 32.55
N ASN A 42 8.51 18.65 31.39
CA ASN A 42 8.77 19.29 30.08
C ASN A 42 10.18 19.91 30.10
N ASP A 43 10.29 21.23 29.96
CA ASP A 43 11.57 21.95 30.03
C ASP A 43 11.73 22.76 31.35
N THR A 44 10.83 22.58 32.31
CA THR A 44 10.86 23.26 33.60
C THR A 44 11.57 22.39 34.63
N LEU A 45 12.60 22.92 35.28
CA LEU A 45 13.26 22.27 36.41
C LEU A 45 12.29 22.24 37.61
N VAL A 46 11.95 21.05 38.09
CA VAL A 46 11.04 20.84 39.20
C VAL A 46 11.73 20.27 40.44
N SER A 47 13.05 20.23 40.44
CA SER A 47 13.85 19.84 41.60
C SER A 47 13.54 20.68 42.81
N GLY A 48 13.36 20.05 43.96
CA GLY A 48 13.02 20.74 45.22
C GLY A 48 11.56 21.16 45.34
N TYR A 49 10.73 20.97 44.31
CA TYR A 49 9.29 21.26 44.43
C TYR A 49 8.60 20.22 45.32
N SER A 50 7.68 20.71 46.16
CA SER A 50 6.79 19.81 46.91
C SER A 50 5.84 19.07 45.98
N PHE A 51 5.31 17.95 46.42
CA PHE A 51 4.33 17.16 45.67
C PHE A 51 3.10 17.96 45.24
N ASN A 52 2.68 18.91 46.10
CA ASN A 52 1.57 19.80 45.76
C ASN A 52 1.93 20.78 44.64
N GLN A 53 3.13 21.34 44.64
CA GLN A 53 3.60 22.20 43.52
C GLN A 53 3.67 21.45 42.23
N VAL A 54 4.16 20.18 42.21
CA VAL A 54 4.15 19.33 41.04
C VAL A 54 2.72 19.08 40.55
N LYS A 55 1.78 18.75 41.46
CA LYS A 55 0.35 18.57 41.14
C LYS A 55 -0.24 19.80 40.45
N GLU A 56 0.01 20.99 40.99
CA GLU A 56 -0.51 22.23 40.41
C GLU A 56 0.03 22.50 39.01
N ILE A 57 1.33 22.31 38.79
CA ILE A 57 1.96 22.53 37.47
C ILE A 57 1.41 21.53 36.42
N VAL A 58 1.35 20.24 36.77
CA VAL A 58 0.85 19.20 35.86
C VAL A 58 -0.64 19.44 35.57
N LYS A 59 -1.47 19.76 36.55
CA LYS A 59 -2.89 20.10 36.36
C LYS A 59 -3.08 21.35 35.49
N LYS A 60 -2.35 22.43 35.77
CA LYS A 60 -2.39 23.67 35.00
C LYS A 60 -2.00 23.42 33.53
N ASP A 61 -0.97 22.60 33.29
CA ASP A 61 -0.56 22.22 31.97
C ASP A 61 -1.63 21.35 31.30
N SER A 62 -2.20 20.39 32.01
CA SER A 62 -3.25 19.52 31.48
C SER A 62 -4.50 20.29 31.03
N ASN A 63 -4.87 21.34 31.71
CA ASN A 63 -6.06 22.14 31.39
C ASN A 63 -5.93 22.91 30.07
N LYS A 64 -4.71 23.20 29.62
CA LYS A 64 -4.45 23.88 28.33
C LYS A 64 -4.76 23.02 27.12
N TYR A 65 -4.86 21.70 27.26
CA TYR A 65 -4.90 20.75 26.15
C TYR A 65 -6.24 20.05 25.97
N LYS A 66 -7.26 20.38 26.76
CA LYS A 66 -8.56 19.67 26.77
C LYS A 66 -9.42 19.81 25.51
N GLN A 67 -9.04 20.61 24.49
CA GLN A 67 -9.93 20.92 23.37
C GLN A 67 -9.26 21.11 22.00
N ASN A 68 -8.18 20.45 21.72
CA ASN A 68 -7.53 20.63 20.41
C ASN A 68 -8.01 19.59 19.41
N ASP A 69 -8.94 19.99 18.54
CA ASP A 69 -9.28 19.23 17.35
C ASP A 69 -8.08 19.14 16.39
N ILE A 70 -7.85 17.96 15.83
CA ILE A 70 -6.77 17.72 14.87
C ILE A 70 -7.35 17.88 13.48
N LYS A 71 -6.95 18.93 12.78
CA LYS A 71 -7.30 19.14 11.37
C LYS A 71 -6.45 18.26 10.50
N ILE A 72 -7.10 17.51 9.63
CA ILE A 72 -6.49 16.72 8.58
C ILE A 72 -6.66 17.51 7.28
N VAL A 73 -5.56 17.84 6.62
CA VAL A 73 -5.57 18.67 5.41
C VAL A 73 -4.96 17.92 4.21
N ASN A 74 -5.33 18.32 3.01
CA ASN A 74 -4.67 17.87 1.79
C ASN A 74 -3.41 18.72 1.50
N SER A 75 -2.73 18.46 0.39
CA SER A 75 -1.53 19.21 -0.03
C SER A 75 -1.79 20.68 -0.41
N ALA A 76 -3.05 21.09 -0.51
CA ALA A 76 -3.45 22.47 -0.76
C ALA A 76 -3.93 23.18 0.52
N ASP A 77 -3.63 22.60 1.72
CA ASP A 77 -4.07 23.07 3.03
C ASP A 77 -5.60 23.12 3.23
N GLU A 78 -6.37 22.45 2.37
CA GLU A 78 -7.81 22.32 2.53
C GLU A 78 -8.13 21.24 3.55
N THR A 79 -8.98 21.57 4.55
CA THR A 79 -9.41 20.62 5.56
C THR A 79 -10.28 19.53 4.93
N THR A 80 -9.83 18.28 4.99
CA THR A 80 -10.54 17.11 4.48
C THR A 80 -11.25 16.33 5.57
N ALA A 81 -10.76 16.42 6.82
CA ALA A 81 -11.37 15.81 7.99
C ALA A 81 -10.93 16.51 9.27
N THR A 82 -11.65 16.29 10.36
CA THR A 82 -11.29 16.75 11.71
C THR A 82 -11.45 15.60 12.68
N ILE A 83 -10.41 15.27 13.42
CA ILE A 83 -10.45 14.31 14.52
C ILE A 83 -10.59 15.10 15.82
N ARG A 84 -11.68 14.88 16.55
CA ARG A 84 -11.94 15.56 17.82
C ARG A 84 -11.36 14.76 18.98
N SER A 85 -10.61 15.42 19.84
CA SER A 85 -9.97 14.77 20.99
C SER A 85 -10.96 14.13 21.97
N ASN A 86 -12.16 14.70 22.10
CA ASN A 86 -13.23 14.13 22.94
C ASN A 86 -13.79 12.82 22.39
N GLU A 87 -13.83 12.64 21.07
CA GLU A 87 -14.29 11.40 20.43
C GLU A 87 -13.29 10.25 20.63
N LEU A 88 -12.02 10.58 20.86
CA LEU A 88 -10.96 9.62 21.16
C LEU A 88 -10.83 9.28 22.66
N ASN A 89 -11.72 9.76 23.53
CA ASN A 89 -11.52 9.67 24.98
C ASN A 89 -10.13 10.16 25.43
N TRP A 90 -9.61 11.15 24.69
CA TRP A 90 -8.29 11.68 24.95
C TRP A 90 -8.22 12.26 26.36
N ASN A 91 -7.26 11.81 27.15
CA ASN A 91 -7.06 12.23 28.53
C ASN A 91 -5.58 12.34 28.85
N ILE A 92 -5.27 13.32 29.71
CA ILE A 92 -3.96 13.44 30.34
C ILE A 92 -3.96 12.63 31.61
N ASN A 93 -3.12 11.63 31.71
CA ASN A 93 -2.92 10.86 32.92
C ASN A 93 -2.07 11.66 33.91
N THR A 94 -2.72 12.69 34.54
CA THR A 94 -2.07 13.57 35.48
C THR A 94 -1.54 12.81 36.68
N THR A 95 -2.32 11.87 37.23
CA THR A 95 -1.94 11.07 38.39
C THR A 95 -0.69 10.23 38.11
N GLU A 96 -0.64 9.54 36.99
CA GLU A 96 0.50 8.72 36.64
C GLU A 96 1.76 9.58 36.39
N THR A 97 1.59 10.73 35.72
CA THR A 97 2.67 11.69 35.49
C THR A 97 3.23 12.24 36.79
N ILE A 98 2.35 12.66 37.71
CA ILE A 98 2.72 13.17 39.05
C ILE A 98 3.48 12.09 39.83
N ASN A 99 2.93 10.87 39.86
CA ASN A 99 3.55 9.74 40.54
C ASN A 99 4.91 9.38 39.95
N ALA A 100 5.07 9.42 38.62
CA ALA A 100 6.35 9.16 37.97
C ALA A 100 7.43 10.20 38.36
N ILE A 101 7.06 11.50 38.42
CA ILE A 101 7.98 12.57 38.83
C ILE A 101 8.36 12.41 40.31
N ILE A 102 7.35 12.16 41.18
CA ILE A 102 7.57 12.03 42.63
C ILE A 102 8.40 10.78 42.95
N ASN A 103 8.09 9.65 42.26
CA ASN A 103 8.74 8.37 42.55
C ASN A 103 10.15 8.26 41.93
N GLU A 104 10.57 9.18 41.06
CA GLU A 104 11.89 9.08 40.39
C GLU A 104 13.01 8.97 41.41
N GLY A 105 13.01 9.78 42.46
CA GLY A 105 14.02 9.70 43.50
C GLY A 105 13.79 8.59 44.54
N HIS A 106 12.59 8.00 44.56
CA HIS A 106 12.22 7.02 45.56
C HIS A 106 12.51 5.57 45.17
N ASN A 107 12.74 5.31 43.87
CA ASN A 107 13.00 3.97 43.35
C ASN A 107 14.45 3.49 43.45
N PHE A 108 15.39 4.36 43.84
CA PHE A 108 16.82 4.02 43.82
C PHE A 108 17.28 3.13 44.97
N SER A 109 16.52 2.95 46.07
CA SER A 109 16.82 1.94 47.05
C SER A 109 15.71 1.70 48.06
N LYS A 110 15.40 0.45 48.37
CA LYS A 110 14.57 0.03 49.51
C LYS A 110 15.27 0.24 50.86
N ASN A 111 16.57 0.58 50.89
CA ASN A 111 17.37 0.80 52.08
C ASN A 111 17.68 2.30 52.26
N GLY A 112 17.24 2.90 53.36
CA GLY A 112 17.36 4.35 53.62
C GLY A 112 18.80 4.89 53.57
N ILE A 113 19.81 4.09 53.85
CA ILE A 113 21.24 4.48 53.79
C ILE A 113 21.69 4.73 52.35
N ASN A 114 21.30 3.89 51.42
CA ASN A 114 21.64 4.06 50.00
C ASN A 114 20.91 5.27 49.39
N ARG A 115 19.77 5.63 49.93
CA ARG A 115 19.01 6.84 49.59
C ARG A 115 19.77 8.10 49.94
N LEU A 116 20.28 8.21 51.17
CA LEU A 116 21.15 9.30 51.58
C LEU A 116 22.40 9.44 50.72
N PHE A 117 23.00 8.31 50.34
CA PHE A 117 24.19 8.30 49.50
C PHE A 117 23.90 8.76 48.09
N ASN A 118 22.77 8.39 47.51
CA ASN A 118 22.35 8.81 46.18
C ASN A 118 21.91 10.29 46.16
N ASP A 119 21.24 10.77 47.21
CA ASP A 119 20.91 12.20 47.37
C ASP A 119 22.17 13.04 47.54
N PHE A 120 23.19 12.55 48.28
CA PHE A 120 24.46 13.20 48.39
C PHE A 120 25.20 13.29 47.03
N LYS A 121 25.23 12.18 46.26
CA LYS A 121 25.81 12.17 44.92
C LYS A 121 25.05 13.10 43.95
N SER A 122 23.72 13.24 44.09
CA SER A 122 22.94 14.13 43.24
C SER A 122 23.21 15.63 43.52
N LYS A 123 23.54 15.98 44.74
CA LYS A 123 23.96 17.36 45.14
C LYS A 123 25.29 17.74 44.48
N PHE A 124 26.15 16.76 44.15
CA PHE A 124 27.45 16.98 43.45
C PHE A 124 27.38 16.77 41.92
N GLY A 125 26.17 16.89 41.32
CA GLY A 125 26.04 16.84 39.86
C GLY A 125 26.15 15.47 39.25
N GLN A 126 26.16 14.39 40.05
CA GLN A 126 26.24 13.00 39.53
C GLN A 126 24.91 12.33 39.24
N HIS A 127 23.77 13.05 39.35
CA HIS A 127 22.46 12.55 39.00
C HIS A 127 22.18 12.93 37.54
N PRO A 128 21.89 11.97 36.65
CA PRO A 128 21.57 12.28 35.25
C PRO A 128 20.28 13.10 35.17
N ASN A 129 20.24 14.04 34.22
CA ASN A 129 19.03 14.82 33.95
C ASN A 129 17.89 13.89 33.53
N LYS A 130 16.80 13.92 34.30
CA LYS A 130 15.61 13.13 34.00
C LYS A 130 14.47 14.05 33.56
N LYS A 131 14.05 13.89 32.32
CA LYS A 131 12.95 14.66 31.74
C LYS A 131 11.66 13.83 31.74
N PHE A 132 10.61 14.35 32.35
CA PHE A 132 9.27 13.80 32.31
C PHE A 132 8.41 14.62 31.37
N LYS A 133 7.65 13.92 30.55
CA LYS A 133 6.57 14.51 29.76
C LYS A 133 5.24 14.02 30.31
N VAL A 134 4.20 14.78 30.06
CA VAL A 134 2.84 14.35 30.39
C VAL A 134 2.53 13.06 29.65
N LYS A 135 2.03 12.07 30.37
CA LYS A 135 1.46 10.87 29.80
C LYS A 135 0.07 11.18 29.27
N VAL A 136 -0.13 10.91 27.99
CA VAL A 136 -1.41 11.06 27.31
C VAL A 136 -1.93 9.66 27.02
N SER A 137 -3.21 9.44 27.26
CA SER A 137 -3.93 8.23 26.85
C SER A 137 -5.09 8.63 25.93
N PHE A 138 -5.38 7.78 24.98
CA PHE A 138 -6.52 7.92 24.08
C PHE A 138 -6.95 6.53 23.59
N ASP A 139 -8.17 6.42 23.09
CA ASP A 139 -8.69 5.17 22.53
C ASP A 139 -8.09 4.92 21.14
N GLU A 140 -7.10 4.03 21.10
CA GLU A 140 -6.45 3.65 19.86
C GLU A 140 -7.40 2.94 18.87
N LYS A 141 -8.43 2.22 19.37
CA LYS A 141 -9.39 1.53 18.50
C LYS A 141 -10.30 2.55 17.81
N GLU A 142 -10.74 3.56 18.53
CA GLU A 142 -11.54 4.63 17.94
C GLU A 142 -10.69 5.47 16.97
N LEU A 143 -9.43 5.73 17.29
CA LEU A 143 -8.51 6.37 16.35
C LEU A 143 -8.35 5.55 15.07
N ASP A 144 -8.14 4.24 15.18
CA ASP A 144 -8.04 3.34 14.01
C ASP A 144 -9.32 3.35 13.17
N LYS A 145 -10.49 3.40 13.79
CA LYS A 145 -11.79 3.50 13.12
C LYS A 145 -11.90 4.82 12.34
N GLN A 146 -11.58 5.95 12.94
CA GLN A 146 -11.64 7.25 12.28
C GLN A 146 -10.63 7.36 11.14
N ILE A 147 -9.40 6.86 11.32
CA ILE A 147 -8.40 6.77 10.25
C ILE A 147 -8.88 5.88 9.10
N ASN A 148 -9.55 4.76 9.39
CA ASN A 148 -10.12 3.90 8.36
C ASN A 148 -11.24 4.60 7.58
N THR A 149 -12.09 5.37 8.24
CA THR A 149 -13.13 6.19 7.60
C THR A 149 -12.49 7.21 6.66
N ILE A 150 -11.55 8.02 7.16
CA ILE A 150 -10.82 9.01 6.36
C ILE A 150 -10.15 8.35 5.14
N ALA A 151 -9.54 7.18 5.34
CA ALA A 151 -8.88 6.46 4.27
C ALA A 151 -9.86 5.90 3.23
N THR A 152 -11.06 5.51 3.63
CA THR A 152 -12.11 5.01 2.74
C THR A 152 -12.68 6.15 1.91
N ASP A 153 -12.96 7.29 2.52
CA ASP A 153 -13.53 8.46 1.86
C ASP A 153 -12.57 9.07 0.81
N ASN A 154 -11.27 8.87 1.01
CA ASN A 154 -10.22 9.36 0.10
C ASN A 154 -9.65 8.25 -0.81
N TYR A 155 -10.30 7.09 -0.89
CA TYR A 155 -9.86 6.00 -1.75
C TYR A 155 -10.42 6.13 -3.17
N ILE A 156 -9.52 6.19 -4.15
CA ILE A 156 -9.87 6.13 -5.58
C ILE A 156 -9.26 4.85 -6.16
N LYS A 157 -10.11 3.99 -6.69
CA LYS A 157 -9.70 2.74 -7.35
C LYS A 157 -8.98 3.03 -8.66
N SER A 158 -7.84 2.38 -8.90
CA SER A 158 -7.18 2.42 -10.20
C SER A 158 -8.03 1.72 -11.28
N VAL A 159 -8.01 2.25 -12.48
CA VAL A 159 -8.70 1.68 -13.64
C VAL A 159 -7.69 1.07 -14.57
N ASN A 160 -7.88 -0.21 -14.94
CA ASN A 160 -7.06 -0.87 -15.94
C ASN A 160 -7.46 -0.43 -17.36
N ALA A 161 -6.48 -0.30 -18.24
CA ALA A 161 -6.76 -0.20 -19.67
C ALA A 161 -7.45 -1.45 -20.19
N SER A 162 -8.35 -1.28 -21.14
CA SER A 162 -9.01 -2.40 -21.83
C SER A 162 -9.26 -2.07 -23.29
N ILE A 163 -9.33 -3.11 -24.13
CA ILE A 163 -9.66 -3.01 -25.54
C ILE A 163 -10.67 -4.08 -25.90
N LYS A 164 -11.71 -3.72 -26.62
CA LYS A 164 -12.75 -4.64 -27.09
C LYS A 164 -13.38 -4.16 -28.40
N TYR A 165 -13.98 -5.08 -29.13
CA TYR A 165 -14.85 -4.75 -30.27
C TYR A 165 -16.31 -4.80 -29.82
N GLN A 166 -17.02 -3.70 -29.99
CA GLN A 166 -18.43 -3.58 -29.63
C GLN A 166 -19.11 -2.58 -30.54
N ASN A 167 -20.36 -2.86 -30.96
CA ASN A 167 -21.17 -1.99 -31.83
C ASN A 167 -20.44 -1.53 -33.10
N GLY A 168 -19.75 -2.47 -33.75
CA GLY A 168 -19.05 -2.18 -35.02
C GLY A 168 -17.71 -1.45 -34.89
N LYS A 169 -17.26 -1.15 -33.67
CA LYS A 169 -16.05 -0.34 -33.41
C LYS A 169 -15.11 -1.01 -32.41
N VAL A 170 -13.82 -0.76 -32.56
CA VAL A 170 -12.82 -1.10 -31.55
C VAL A 170 -12.77 0.04 -30.52
N ILE A 171 -13.13 -0.28 -29.28
CA ILE A 171 -13.19 0.66 -28.17
C ILE A 171 -12.00 0.41 -27.25
N VAL A 172 -11.26 1.46 -26.95
CA VAL A 172 -10.15 1.43 -25.98
C VAL A 172 -10.53 2.31 -24.80
N LYS A 173 -10.53 1.70 -23.60
CA LYS A 173 -10.60 2.43 -22.34
C LYS A 173 -9.18 2.60 -21.82
N LYS A 174 -8.76 3.84 -21.61
CA LYS A 174 -7.45 4.16 -21.04
C LYS A 174 -7.42 3.82 -19.54
N GLU A 175 -6.24 3.52 -19.08
CA GLU A 175 -5.97 3.39 -17.65
C GLU A 175 -6.07 4.71 -16.91
N ALA A 176 -6.40 4.62 -15.62
CA ALA A 176 -6.26 5.73 -14.69
C ALA A 176 -5.61 5.23 -13.40
N LYS A 177 -4.75 6.06 -12.83
CA LYS A 177 -4.22 5.81 -11.50
C LYS A 177 -5.34 5.93 -10.47
N GLY A 178 -5.28 5.12 -9.45
CA GLY A 178 -6.02 5.32 -8.22
C GLY A 178 -5.16 5.99 -7.17
N GLN A 179 -5.74 6.22 -6.00
CA GLN A 179 -5.03 6.76 -4.85
C GLN A 179 -5.54 6.14 -3.55
N LYS A 180 -4.68 6.11 -2.56
CA LYS A 180 -4.99 5.73 -1.19
C LYS A 180 -4.19 6.57 -0.22
N ILE A 181 -4.67 6.66 1.01
CA ILE A 181 -3.92 7.29 2.10
C ILE A 181 -2.92 6.30 2.70
N ASP A 182 -1.76 6.78 3.11
CA ASP A 182 -0.82 6.06 3.97
C ASP A 182 -1.36 6.09 5.41
N LYS A 183 -2.21 5.09 5.74
CA LYS A 183 -2.85 4.99 7.06
C LYS A 183 -1.85 4.91 8.20
N LYS A 184 -0.72 4.22 7.98
CA LYS A 184 0.31 4.06 9.01
C LYS A 184 0.93 5.41 9.35
N GLN A 185 1.29 6.18 8.33
CA GLN A 185 1.83 7.52 8.51
C GLN A 185 0.81 8.44 9.18
N LEU A 186 -0.44 8.43 8.69
CA LEU A 186 -1.52 9.25 9.27
C LEU A 186 -1.74 8.92 10.76
N LYS A 187 -1.81 7.63 11.13
CA LYS A 187 -1.94 7.23 12.54
C LYS A 187 -0.77 7.75 13.38
N GLN A 188 0.44 7.62 12.86
CA GLN A 188 1.64 8.08 13.55
C GLN A 188 1.65 9.60 13.75
N ASP A 189 1.28 10.35 12.72
CA ASP A 189 1.26 11.82 12.78
C ASP A 189 0.17 12.31 13.74
N VAL A 190 -1.03 11.74 13.68
CA VAL A 190 -2.11 12.05 14.63
C VAL A 190 -1.73 11.67 16.07
N SER A 191 -1.16 10.49 16.28
CA SER A 191 -0.69 10.06 17.60
C SER A 191 0.39 10.99 18.15
N ASN A 192 1.34 11.41 17.32
CA ASN A 192 2.36 12.39 17.70
C ASN A 192 1.75 13.75 18.06
N MET A 193 0.72 14.18 17.34
CA MET A 193 -0.02 15.39 17.67
C MET A 193 -0.70 15.30 19.02
N LEU A 194 -1.41 14.18 19.28
CA LEU A 194 -2.08 13.94 20.55
C LEU A 194 -1.09 13.92 21.73
N ILE A 195 0.09 13.36 21.53
CA ILE A 195 1.14 13.24 22.55
C ILE A 195 1.91 14.55 22.75
N ASN A 196 2.32 15.20 21.64
CA ASN A 196 3.19 16.39 21.69
C ASN A 196 2.42 17.70 21.84
N LYS A 197 1.09 17.65 21.79
CA LYS A 197 0.19 18.78 22.08
C LYS A 197 0.43 20.04 21.22
N LYS A 198 0.93 19.88 20.01
CA LYS A 198 1.10 20.99 19.06
C LYS A 198 -0.07 20.99 18.08
N PRO A 199 -0.93 22.01 18.07
CA PRO A 199 -2.08 22.07 17.16
C PRO A 199 -1.64 22.49 15.75
N THR A 200 -0.91 21.63 15.06
CA THR A 200 -0.57 21.83 13.65
C THR A 200 -1.43 20.89 12.80
N PRO A 201 -1.92 21.33 11.63
CA PRO A 201 -2.64 20.43 10.75
C PRO A 201 -1.79 19.22 10.34
N VAL A 202 -2.42 18.05 10.26
CA VAL A 202 -1.77 16.84 9.76
C VAL A 202 -2.04 16.74 8.25
N VAL A 203 -0.97 16.74 7.47
CA VAL A 203 -1.09 16.65 6.01
C VAL A 203 -1.26 15.20 5.57
N LEU A 204 -2.30 14.93 4.76
CA LEU A 204 -2.55 13.62 4.19
C LEU A 204 -1.45 13.23 3.19
N LYS A 205 -0.78 12.12 3.47
CA LYS A 205 0.12 11.50 2.52
C LYS A 205 -0.64 10.58 1.58
N ILE A 206 -0.80 11.02 0.35
CA ILE A 206 -1.46 10.26 -0.72
C ILE A 206 -0.44 9.37 -1.43
N VAL A 207 -0.82 8.12 -1.67
CA VAL A 207 -0.03 7.12 -2.38
C VAL A 207 -0.77 6.68 -3.64
N ASP A 208 -0.12 6.81 -4.80
CA ASP A 208 -0.66 6.37 -6.08
C ASP A 208 -0.87 4.85 -6.13
N ILE A 209 -2.02 4.42 -6.62
CA ILE A 209 -2.30 3.02 -6.97
C ILE A 209 -2.15 2.88 -8.49
N LYS A 210 -1.10 2.20 -8.91
CA LYS A 210 -0.84 1.97 -10.34
C LYS A 210 -1.83 0.97 -10.91
N PRO A 211 -2.35 1.18 -12.13
CA PRO A 211 -3.16 0.20 -12.84
C PRO A 211 -2.31 -1.03 -13.19
N LYS A 212 -2.91 -2.21 -13.14
CA LYS A 212 -2.24 -3.48 -13.50
C LYS A 212 -2.03 -3.61 -15.01
N ILE A 213 -2.96 -3.08 -15.82
CA ILE A 213 -2.91 -3.10 -17.28
C ILE A 213 -2.87 -1.67 -17.80
N ILE A 214 -1.84 -1.35 -18.56
CA ILE A 214 -1.65 -0.05 -19.21
C ILE A 214 -1.91 -0.15 -20.71
N SER A 215 -2.28 0.94 -21.35
CA SER A 215 -2.64 1.02 -22.78
C SER A 215 -1.54 0.49 -23.70
N LYS A 216 -0.27 0.72 -23.36
CA LYS A 216 0.88 0.20 -24.13
C LYS A 216 0.96 -1.34 -24.14
N LYS A 217 0.39 -2.02 -23.16
CA LYS A 217 0.38 -3.50 -23.02
C LYS A 217 -0.87 -4.16 -23.57
N LEU A 218 -1.85 -3.38 -24.05
CA LEU A 218 -3.04 -3.95 -24.67
C LEU A 218 -2.68 -4.76 -25.93
N PRO A 219 -3.38 -5.87 -26.19
CA PRO A 219 -3.17 -6.65 -27.42
C PRO A 219 -3.67 -5.87 -28.64
N LYS A 220 -3.18 -6.23 -29.82
CA LYS A 220 -3.83 -5.88 -31.08
C LYS A 220 -5.16 -6.60 -31.19
N VAL A 221 -6.01 -6.12 -32.08
CA VAL A 221 -7.33 -6.69 -32.34
C VAL A 221 -7.46 -7.00 -33.84
N ILE A 222 -7.91 -8.19 -34.14
CA ILE A 222 -8.37 -8.58 -35.48
C ILE A 222 -9.90 -8.60 -35.44
N VAL A 223 -10.51 -7.96 -36.42
CA VAL A 223 -11.93 -8.09 -36.71
C VAL A 223 -12.06 -8.74 -38.11
N VAL A 224 -12.66 -9.91 -38.15
CA VAL A 224 -13.00 -10.58 -39.41
C VAL A 224 -14.48 -10.30 -39.69
N LYS A 225 -14.75 -9.60 -40.77
CA LYS A 225 -16.12 -9.38 -41.24
C LYS A 225 -16.41 -10.40 -42.35
N ARG A 226 -17.17 -11.41 -42.01
CA ARG A 226 -17.47 -12.54 -42.93
C ARG A 226 -18.17 -12.07 -44.20
N ASN A 227 -19.15 -11.19 -44.09
CA ASN A 227 -19.91 -10.66 -45.22
C ASN A 227 -19.05 -9.79 -46.14
N GLU A 228 -18.05 -9.09 -45.59
CA GLU A 228 -17.10 -8.30 -46.38
C GLU A 228 -15.93 -9.13 -46.93
N ARG A 229 -15.74 -10.36 -46.40
CA ARG A 229 -14.59 -11.25 -46.68
C ARG A 229 -13.27 -10.53 -46.49
N LYS A 230 -13.16 -9.82 -45.32
CA LYS A 230 -12.03 -8.99 -44.94
C LYS A 230 -11.61 -9.17 -43.51
N PHE A 231 -10.31 -9.08 -43.29
CA PHE A 231 -9.68 -8.86 -41.98
C PHE A 231 -9.37 -7.39 -41.78
N TYR A 232 -9.59 -6.91 -40.62
CA TYR A 232 -9.19 -5.60 -40.16
C TYR A 232 -8.31 -5.75 -38.92
N LEU A 233 -7.02 -5.39 -39.06
CA LEU A 233 -6.06 -5.40 -37.95
C LEU A 233 -6.02 -4.02 -37.32
N TYR A 234 -6.26 -3.94 -36.03
CA TYR A 234 -6.20 -2.72 -35.24
C TYR A 234 -5.01 -2.75 -34.29
N LYS A 235 -4.36 -1.62 -34.11
CA LYS A 235 -3.33 -1.40 -33.09
C LYS A 235 -3.94 -1.45 -31.70
N ASN A 236 -3.08 -1.56 -30.68
CA ASN A 236 -3.48 -1.52 -29.27
C ASN A 236 -4.16 -0.21 -28.84
N ASN A 237 -4.04 0.86 -29.61
CA ASN A 237 -4.76 2.12 -29.40
C ASN A 237 -6.09 2.23 -30.13
N GLY A 238 -6.57 1.14 -30.74
CA GLY A 238 -7.83 1.06 -31.47
C GLY A 238 -7.82 1.63 -32.89
N LYS A 239 -6.70 2.18 -33.37
CA LYS A 239 -6.58 2.68 -34.75
C LYS A 239 -6.38 1.51 -35.73
N LEU A 240 -7.08 1.57 -36.86
CA LEU A 240 -6.87 0.61 -37.97
C LEU A 240 -5.41 0.66 -38.43
N GLU A 241 -4.76 -0.50 -38.48
CA GLU A 241 -3.38 -0.64 -38.94
C GLU A 241 -3.34 -1.12 -40.40
N LYS A 242 -4.14 -2.13 -40.70
CA LYS A 242 -4.18 -2.73 -42.03
C LYS A 242 -5.45 -3.53 -42.25
N SER A 243 -5.83 -3.74 -43.51
CA SER A 243 -6.89 -4.66 -43.91
C SER A 243 -6.38 -5.64 -44.97
N TYR A 244 -6.99 -6.83 -44.97
CA TYR A 244 -6.63 -7.91 -45.94
C TYR A 244 -7.92 -8.52 -46.45
N ARG A 245 -7.92 -8.97 -47.71
CA ARG A 245 -8.96 -9.82 -48.28
C ARG A 245 -8.79 -11.25 -47.81
N CYS A 246 -9.88 -11.99 -47.67
CA CYS A 246 -9.84 -13.41 -47.32
C CYS A 246 -10.97 -14.18 -48.00
N ALA A 247 -10.83 -15.49 -48.05
CA ALA A 247 -11.96 -16.38 -48.24
C ALA A 247 -12.42 -16.88 -46.82
N VAL A 248 -13.72 -17.09 -46.68
CA VAL A 248 -14.35 -17.60 -45.43
C VAL A 248 -15.06 -18.94 -45.71
N GLY A 249 -15.57 -19.59 -44.70
CA GLY A 249 -16.32 -20.83 -44.82
C GLY A 249 -17.51 -20.70 -45.76
N ARG A 250 -17.70 -21.71 -46.64
CA ARG A 250 -18.86 -21.84 -47.49
C ARG A 250 -20.09 -22.30 -46.70
N PRO A 251 -21.31 -22.23 -47.28
CA PRO A 251 -22.51 -22.80 -46.67
C PRO A 251 -22.31 -24.27 -46.26
N GLY A 252 -22.73 -24.59 -45.01
CA GLY A 252 -22.49 -25.91 -44.41
C GLY A 252 -21.11 -26.07 -43.69
N TYR A 253 -20.21 -25.11 -43.90
CA TYR A 253 -18.86 -25.08 -43.30
C TYR A 253 -18.51 -23.65 -42.83
N GLU A 254 -19.45 -22.97 -42.23
CA GLU A 254 -19.31 -21.55 -41.92
C GLU A 254 -18.15 -21.28 -40.95
N THR A 255 -17.40 -20.22 -41.20
CA THR A 255 -16.48 -19.67 -40.24
C THR A 255 -17.27 -19.22 -38.99
N PRO A 256 -16.98 -19.73 -37.77
CA PRO A 256 -17.82 -19.49 -36.61
C PRO A 256 -17.78 -18.03 -36.14
N TYR A 257 -18.94 -17.45 -35.87
CA TYR A 257 -19.04 -16.15 -35.21
C TYR A 257 -18.53 -16.25 -33.77
N GLY A 258 -17.91 -15.21 -33.25
CA GLY A 258 -17.51 -15.23 -31.85
C GLY A 258 -16.36 -14.29 -31.51
N ASN A 259 -15.93 -14.42 -30.26
CA ASN A 259 -14.80 -13.69 -29.67
C ASN A 259 -13.71 -14.71 -29.33
N TYR A 260 -12.57 -14.55 -29.94
CA TYR A 260 -11.48 -15.50 -29.88
C TYR A 260 -10.15 -14.79 -29.59
N LYS A 261 -9.10 -15.57 -29.49
CA LYS A 261 -7.72 -15.07 -29.40
C LYS A 261 -6.80 -16.01 -30.20
N ILE A 262 -5.71 -15.45 -30.71
CA ILE A 262 -4.65 -16.26 -31.32
C ILE A 262 -3.99 -17.11 -30.22
N VAL A 263 -3.91 -18.42 -30.45
CA VAL A 263 -3.29 -19.39 -29.52
C VAL A 263 -2.06 -20.05 -30.08
N SER A 264 -1.88 -20.06 -31.42
CA SER A 264 -0.71 -20.63 -32.07
C SER A 264 -0.32 -19.89 -33.33
N LYS A 265 0.95 -19.97 -33.67
CA LYS A 265 1.53 -19.46 -34.91
C LYS A 265 2.52 -20.51 -35.42
N GLN A 266 2.34 -20.99 -36.63
CA GLN A 266 3.17 -22.02 -37.23
C GLN A 266 3.69 -21.53 -38.60
N HIS A 267 4.94 -21.88 -38.86
CA HIS A 267 5.63 -21.59 -40.10
C HIS A 267 6.15 -22.90 -40.67
N ASN A 268 5.92 -23.15 -41.98
CA ASN A 268 6.32 -24.38 -42.66
C ASN A 268 5.82 -25.67 -41.97
N SER A 269 4.54 -25.66 -41.52
CA SER A 269 3.97 -26.84 -40.86
C SER A 269 3.49 -27.89 -41.86
N THR A 270 3.66 -29.16 -41.51
CA THR A 270 2.98 -30.26 -42.18
C THR A 270 1.47 -30.14 -42.02
N TRP A 271 0.71 -30.32 -43.06
CA TRP A 271 -0.72 -30.49 -43.00
C TRP A 271 -1.05 -31.96 -42.68
N HIS A 272 -1.98 -32.16 -41.75
CA HIS A 272 -2.52 -33.47 -41.41
C HIS A 272 -3.98 -33.53 -41.85
N ASN A 273 -4.36 -34.64 -42.48
CA ASN A 273 -5.73 -34.86 -42.91
C ASN A 273 -6.65 -34.90 -41.70
N PRO A 274 -7.69 -34.03 -41.62
CA PRO A 274 -8.58 -33.97 -40.48
C PRO A 274 -9.58 -35.13 -40.42
N GLY A 275 -9.57 -36.09 -41.34
CA GLY A 275 -10.50 -37.19 -41.42
C GLY A 275 -11.94 -36.78 -41.84
N SER A 276 -12.11 -35.55 -42.29
CA SER A 276 -13.42 -35.05 -42.73
C SER A 276 -13.77 -35.53 -44.13
N ALA A 277 -15.06 -35.67 -44.46
CA ALA A 277 -15.53 -36.14 -45.77
C ALA A 277 -14.91 -35.40 -46.98
N TRP A 278 -14.70 -34.10 -46.84
CA TRP A 278 -14.07 -33.27 -47.90
C TRP A 278 -12.59 -33.58 -48.13
N ALA A 279 -11.93 -34.26 -47.20
CA ALA A 279 -10.50 -34.63 -47.28
C ALA A 279 -10.31 -36.12 -47.47
N ALA A 280 -11.37 -36.91 -47.69
CA ALA A 280 -11.30 -38.38 -47.76
C ALA A 280 -10.32 -38.90 -48.82
N ASN A 281 -10.19 -38.22 -49.94
CA ASN A 281 -9.28 -38.58 -51.06
C ASN A 281 -7.92 -37.89 -50.98
N MET A 282 -7.62 -37.18 -49.88
CA MET A 282 -6.34 -36.51 -49.70
C MET A 282 -5.35 -37.42 -48.94
N PRO A 283 -4.04 -37.27 -49.17
CA PRO A 283 -3.02 -37.99 -48.37
C PRO A 283 -3.20 -37.76 -46.87
N ALA A 284 -2.75 -38.71 -46.06
CA ALA A 284 -2.77 -38.57 -44.59
C ALA A 284 -1.98 -37.33 -44.11
N THR A 285 -0.91 -36.99 -44.82
CA THR A 285 -0.09 -35.79 -44.52
C THR A 285 0.41 -35.17 -45.84
N ILE A 286 0.57 -33.84 -45.83
CA ILE A 286 1.23 -33.08 -46.90
C ILE A 286 2.31 -32.22 -46.22
N GLY A 287 3.55 -32.42 -46.63
CA GLY A 287 4.70 -31.67 -46.10
C GLY A 287 4.64 -30.17 -46.40
N PRO A 288 5.56 -29.39 -45.83
CA PRO A 288 5.70 -27.98 -46.18
C PRO A 288 5.99 -27.78 -47.65
N GLY A 289 5.42 -26.77 -48.28
CA GLY A 289 5.68 -26.45 -49.67
C GLY A 289 4.51 -25.78 -50.40
N PRO A 290 4.67 -25.52 -51.70
CA PRO A 290 3.67 -24.79 -52.49
C PRO A 290 2.32 -25.51 -52.62
N SER A 291 2.31 -26.85 -52.53
CA SER A 291 1.11 -27.69 -52.61
C SER A 291 0.41 -27.88 -51.25
N ASN A 292 0.99 -27.39 -50.16
CA ASN A 292 0.38 -27.52 -48.84
C ASN A 292 -0.92 -26.68 -48.74
N PRO A 293 -2.07 -27.30 -48.42
CA PRO A 293 -3.36 -26.59 -48.34
C PRO A 293 -3.40 -25.43 -47.34
N MET A 294 -2.52 -25.47 -46.34
CA MET A 294 -2.43 -24.42 -45.30
C MET A 294 -1.33 -23.38 -45.60
N GLY A 295 -0.63 -23.54 -46.74
CA GLY A 295 0.48 -22.68 -47.11
C GLY A 295 1.63 -22.68 -46.10
N VAL A 296 2.46 -21.65 -46.18
CA VAL A 296 3.66 -21.49 -45.32
C VAL A 296 3.36 -20.99 -43.91
N HIS A 297 2.38 -20.13 -43.78
CA HIS A 297 2.02 -19.50 -42.49
C HIS A 297 0.61 -19.89 -42.06
N LYS A 298 0.50 -20.39 -40.83
CA LYS A 298 -0.76 -20.79 -40.22
C LYS A 298 -0.87 -20.13 -38.81
N ILE A 299 -2.00 -19.50 -38.52
CA ILE A 299 -2.30 -18.82 -37.29
C ILE A 299 -3.57 -19.43 -36.68
N GLY A 300 -3.44 -20.11 -35.57
CA GLY A 300 -4.55 -20.77 -34.88
C GLY A 300 -5.24 -19.86 -33.86
N ILE A 301 -6.55 -19.95 -33.84
CA ILE A 301 -7.39 -19.33 -32.78
C ILE A 301 -7.91 -20.40 -31.83
N ASN A 302 -8.45 -19.99 -30.68
CA ASN A 302 -8.98 -20.92 -29.66
C ASN A 302 -10.32 -21.57 -30.07
N VAL A 303 -10.40 -22.03 -31.32
CA VAL A 303 -11.46 -22.90 -31.85
C VAL A 303 -10.77 -24.02 -32.60
N SER A 304 -11.15 -25.26 -32.31
CA SER A 304 -10.57 -26.42 -32.97
C SER A 304 -10.78 -26.38 -34.46
N GLY A 305 -9.75 -26.68 -35.23
CA GLY A 305 -9.80 -26.78 -36.70
C GLY A 305 -9.90 -25.44 -37.45
N ILE A 306 -9.94 -24.29 -36.76
CA ILE A 306 -10.08 -22.98 -37.41
C ILE A 306 -8.77 -22.18 -37.35
N TYR A 307 -8.30 -21.80 -38.57
CA TYR A 307 -7.02 -21.11 -38.75
C TYR A 307 -7.16 -19.95 -39.73
N PHE A 308 -6.24 -19.00 -39.65
CA PHE A 308 -5.88 -18.07 -40.71
C PHE A 308 -4.64 -18.66 -41.40
N HIS A 309 -4.68 -18.87 -42.68
CA HIS A 309 -3.59 -19.54 -43.38
C HIS A 309 -3.43 -19.11 -44.84
N GLY A 310 -2.25 -19.35 -45.39
CA GLY A 310 -2.00 -19.19 -46.82
C GLY A 310 -2.65 -20.28 -47.64
N ILE A 311 -2.62 -20.12 -48.94
CA ILE A 311 -3.17 -21.08 -49.93
C ILE A 311 -2.22 -21.26 -51.08
N PRO A 312 -2.27 -22.41 -51.79
CA PRO A 312 -1.54 -22.62 -53.05
C PRO A 312 -2.06 -21.69 -54.16
N ALA A 313 -1.24 -21.46 -55.17
CA ALA A 313 -1.55 -20.53 -56.25
C ALA A 313 -2.83 -20.91 -57.03
N SER A 314 -3.12 -22.19 -57.16
CA SER A 314 -4.35 -22.70 -57.81
C SER A 314 -5.63 -22.24 -57.14
N GLU A 315 -5.57 -21.80 -55.85
CA GLU A 315 -6.74 -21.37 -55.06
C GLU A 315 -6.86 -19.84 -54.91
N PHE A 316 -5.98 -19.05 -55.53
CA PHE A 316 -6.00 -17.58 -55.35
C PHE A 316 -7.31 -16.94 -55.78
N SER A 317 -8.04 -17.49 -56.77
CA SER A 317 -9.36 -17.02 -57.18
C SER A 317 -10.42 -17.13 -56.08
N SER A 318 -10.21 -17.98 -55.08
CA SER A 318 -11.13 -18.14 -53.97
C SER A 318 -11.13 -16.94 -53.00
N ILE A 319 -10.09 -16.07 -53.04
CA ILE A 319 -10.00 -14.91 -52.14
C ILE A 319 -11.08 -13.88 -52.46
N GLY A 320 -11.88 -13.56 -51.47
CA GLY A 320 -13.05 -12.68 -51.54
C GLY A 320 -14.37 -13.45 -51.69
N SER A 321 -14.34 -14.78 -51.57
CA SER A 321 -15.54 -15.62 -51.66
C SER A 321 -15.78 -16.46 -50.36
N ALA A 322 -16.90 -17.15 -50.28
CA ALA A 322 -17.20 -18.16 -49.28
C ALA A 322 -16.85 -19.55 -49.86
N ALA A 323 -15.59 -19.98 -49.79
CA ALA A 323 -15.08 -21.14 -50.49
C ALA A 323 -14.35 -22.15 -49.58
N SER A 324 -14.10 -21.84 -48.29
CA SER A 324 -13.34 -22.74 -47.42
C SER A 324 -14.24 -23.71 -46.65
N HIS A 325 -13.62 -24.59 -45.88
CA HIS A 325 -14.27 -25.49 -44.90
C HIS A 325 -14.20 -24.93 -43.45
N GLY A 326 -14.38 -23.61 -43.32
CA GLY A 326 -14.40 -22.94 -42.01
C GLY A 326 -13.18 -22.08 -41.71
N CYS A 327 -12.01 -22.48 -42.16
CA CYS A 327 -10.78 -21.67 -42.05
C CYS A 327 -10.87 -20.36 -42.86
N MET A 328 -10.07 -19.40 -42.51
CA MET A 328 -9.96 -18.15 -43.28
C MET A 328 -8.69 -18.15 -44.11
N ARG A 329 -8.90 -18.20 -45.43
CA ARG A 329 -7.83 -18.26 -46.43
C ARG A 329 -7.35 -16.87 -46.78
N MET A 330 -6.03 -16.71 -46.94
CA MET A 330 -5.38 -15.46 -47.30
C MET A 330 -4.35 -15.69 -48.41
N LEU A 331 -4.06 -14.67 -49.21
CA LEU A 331 -2.90 -14.75 -50.10
C LEU A 331 -1.62 -14.97 -49.28
N PRO A 332 -0.64 -15.73 -49.76
CA PRO A 332 0.60 -16.02 -49.02
C PRO A 332 1.31 -14.77 -48.50
N ARG A 333 1.38 -13.71 -49.31
CA ARG A 333 1.97 -12.42 -48.93
C ARG A 333 1.21 -11.75 -47.77
N ASP A 334 -0.12 -11.88 -47.77
CA ASP A 334 -1.00 -11.20 -46.77
C ASP A 334 -0.95 -11.93 -45.45
N VAL A 335 -0.99 -13.27 -45.42
CA VAL A 335 -0.85 -14.03 -44.17
C VAL A 335 0.57 -13.91 -43.62
N ALA A 336 1.61 -13.84 -44.47
CA ALA A 336 2.99 -13.62 -44.02
C ALA A 336 3.15 -12.25 -43.32
N ASP A 337 2.54 -11.19 -43.88
CA ASP A 337 2.54 -9.87 -43.29
C ASP A 337 1.71 -9.85 -41.98
N LEU A 338 0.51 -10.44 -41.95
CA LEU A 338 -0.29 -10.58 -40.74
C LEU A 338 0.46 -11.35 -39.64
N TYR A 339 1.13 -12.47 -40.05
CA TYR A 339 1.92 -13.32 -39.16
C TYR A 339 3.00 -12.51 -38.40
N LYS A 340 3.70 -11.62 -39.11
CA LYS A 340 4.72 -10.73 -38.50
C LYS A 340 4.14 -9.70 -37.55
N ARG A 341 2.89 -9.24 -37.77
CA ARG A 341 2.26 -8.16 -37.06
C ARG A 341 1.54 -8.58 -35.77
N VAL A 342 1.19 -9.87 -35.67
CA VAL A 342 0.38 -10.40 -34.53
C VAL A 342 1.18 -11.38 -33.69
N LYS A 343 0.70 -11.59 -32.47
CA LYS A 343 1.28 -12.54 -31.52
C LYS A 343 0.20 -13.36 -30.85
N VAL A 344 0.58 -14.44 -30.20
CA VAL A 344 -0.32 -15.18 -29.28
C VAL A 344 -0.90 -14.22 -28.28
N GLY A 345 -2.21 -14.34 -28.02
CA GLY A 345 -2.98 -13.41 -27.21
C GLY A 345 -3.60 -12.23 -27.96
N THR A 346 -3.31 -12.03 -29.27
CA THR A 346 -4.05 -11.06 -30.10
C THR A 346 -5.53 -11.43 -30.10
N LEU A 347 -6.40 -10.46 -29.84
CA LEU A 347 -7.85 -10.66 -29.82
C LEU A 347 -8.41 -10.81 -31.23
N VAL A 348 -9.39 -11.69 -31.40
CA VAL A 348 -10.02 -11.96 -32.68
C VAL A 348 -11.54 -11.93 -32.52
N TYR A 349 -12.18 -11.09 -33.30
CA TYR A 349 -13.65 -10.98 -33.37
C TYR A 349 -14.09 -11.37 -34.77
N ILE A 350 -14.92 -12.41 -34.88
CA ILE A 350 -15.51 -12.85 -36.14
C ILE A 350 -16.96 -12.42 -36.16
N ARG A 351 -17.34 -11.63 -37.17
CA ARG A 351 -18.65 -10.98 -37.31
C ARG A 351 -19.21 -11.21 -38.74
#